data_2ec0120263e23d7ff70f1ca7c08f80a3
#
_entry.id   2ec0120263e23d7ff70f1ca7c08f80a3
#
_cell.length_a   1.000
_cell.length_b   1.000
_cell.length_c   1.000
_cell.angle_alpha   90.00
_cell.angle_beta   90.00
_cell.angle_gamma   90.00
#
_symmetry.space_group_name_H-M   'P 1'
#
loop_
_entity.id
_entity.type
_entity.pdbx_description
1 polymer ?
#
loop_
_entity_poly.entity_id
_entity_poly.type
_entity_poly.pdbx_seq_one_letter_code
_entity_poly.pdbx_strand_id
1 'polypeptide(L)'
;MPNVHSRAVRSGRSVHSRCPGAELASWVVTQPHGSGRGAMARTSRIQGLRDLPVEARRKAAAEAAGLDPASLAAFDPGHGHGLDAVAADHMIENVVGILGVPLGVATNFVVNGREVLVPMATEEASVVAAASNAAKIARVRGGFHTSSTAPIMQAQVQIVGVRDPEAGRVRLLEARDELIGLANAQDEKLVEFGGGVRDIAVRLVPSRAGTYVVAHLQVDVRDAMGANAVNTMAEAVAARAGEIAGGRVLLRILTNKADLRLSRARAVFDAESLGGPAVVDDIVHAAALAEADPYRAATHNKGIMNGISAVVLATGNDTRAVEAGAHSHAVSESGRYTSLSRFEKDADGNVAGTLELPMPVGLVGGATRVHPVAQAAVALLGVRTATELAEIVTAVGLAQNFAAVRALATEGIQRGHMSLHARNIATTVGATAAEVPAVVARLVADRKVRADHAGKVLAELRAKS
;
A
#
# COMPACT_ATOMS: atom_id res chain seq x y z
N MET A 1 62.68 15.09 30.35
CA MET A 1 63.15 13.96 31.20
C MET A 1 62.40 13.97 32.53
N PRO A 2 62.06 12.83 33.09
CA PRO A 2 61.88 11.46 32.61
C PRO A 2 60.41 11.01 32.86
N ASN A 3 59.84 9.87 32.60
CA ASN A 3 60.30 8.52 32.28
C ASN A 3 59.14 7.68 31.75
N VAL A 4 59.45 6.80 30.89
CA VAL A 4 58.74 5.72 30.27
C VAL A 4 58.29 4.66 31.29
N HIS A 5 57.05 4.13 31.15
CA HIS A 5 56.78 2.73 31.48
C HIS A 5 55.85 2.10 30.47
N SER A 6 56.43 1.22 29.69
CA SER A 6 55.82 0.22 28.85
C SER A 6 55.02 -0.80 29.68
N ARG A 7 53.80 -1.15 29.25
CA ARG A 7 53.17 -2.41 29.63
C ARG A 7 52.58 -3.15 28.44
N ALA A 8 52.90 -4.40 28.40
CA ALA A 8 52.72 -5.38 27.36
C ALA A 8 51.29 -5.59 26.87
N VAL A 9 51.22 -5.80 25.58
CA VAL A 9 50.12 -6.38 24.84
C VAL A 9 49.88 -7.83 25.31
N ARG A 10 48.69 -8.12 25.82
CA ARG A 10 48.18 -9.49 25.92
C ARG A 10 47.18 -9.74 24.81
N SER A 11 47.47 -10.69 23.96
CA SER A 11 46.63 -11.32 22.96
C SER A 11 45.35 -11.84 23.60
N GLY A 12 44.19 -11.26 23.24
CA GLY A 12 42.86 -11.73 23.60
C GLY A 12 42.20 -12.41 22.38
N ARG A 13 41.82 -13.66 22.57
CA ARG A 13 41.24 -14.60 21.63
C ARG A 13 39.97 -13.99 20.96
N SER A 14 39.91 -14.14 19.64
CA SER A 14 38.68 -13.93 18.86
C SER A 14 37.62 -14.95 19.27
N VAL A 15 36.56 -14.50 19.87
CA VAL A 15 35.35 -15.30 20.08
C VAL A 15 34.49 -15.16 18.82
N HIS A 16 34.58 -16.12 17.93
CA HIS A 16 33.60 -16.32 16.88
C HIS A 16 32.30 -16.83 17.52
N SER A 17 31.35 -15.93 17.77
CA SER A 17 29.98 -16.32 18.03
C SER A 17 29.35 -16.78 16.72
N ARG A 18 29.26 -18.11 16.54
CA ARG A 18 28.41 -18.73 15.51
C ARG A 18 26.96 -18.43 15.89
N CYS A 19 26.25 -17.66 15.06
CA CYS A 19 24.80 -17.63 15.10
C CYS A 19 24.26 -19.03 14.75
N PRO A 20 23.29 -19.58 15.49
CA PRO A 20 22.64 -20.83 15.14
C PRO A 20 21.90 -20.63 13.83
N GLY A 21 22.15 -21.52 12.85
CA GLY A 21 21.44 -21.54 11.60
C GLY A 21 19.92 -21.68 11.84
N ALA A 22 19.16 -20.69 11.42
CA ALA A 22 17.72 -20.78 11.33
C ALA A 22 17.38 -21.74 10.18
N GLU A 23 16.96 -22.94 10.50
CA GLU A 23 16.29 -23.84 9.57
C GLU A 23 15.08 -23.13 8.98
N LEU A 24 15.15 -22.78 7.70
CA LEU A 24 14.01 -22.29 6.94
C LEU A 24 13.08 -23.48 6.66
N ALA A 25 12.17 -23.74 7.62
CA ALA A 25 11.07 -24.63 7.38
C ALA A 25 10.24 -24.08 6.21
N SER A 26 10.06 -24.92 5.19
CA SER A 26 9.21 -24.69 4.03
C SER A 26 7.74 -24.53 4.50
N TRP A 27 7.29 -23.29 4.66
CA TRP A 27 5.89 -22.98 4.87
C TRP A 27 5.18 -22.88 3.52
N VAL A 28 4.95 -24.04 2.90
CA VAL A 28 3.75 -24.19 2.08
C VAL A 28 2.59 -24.01 3.06
N VAL A 29 1.78 -22.98 2.90
CA VAL A 29 0.51 -22.86 3.59
C VAL A 29 -0.37 -23.99 3.08
N THR A 30 -0.23 -25.17 3.69
CA THR A 30 -1.19 -26.25 3.58
C THR A 30 -2.43 -25.78 4.33
N GLN A 31 -3.42 -25.29 3.59
CA GLN A 31 -4.77 -25.21 4.15
C GLN A 31 -5.16 -26.62 4.61
N PRO A 32 -5.69 -26.77 5.84
CA PRO A 32 -6.26 -28.06 6.24
C PRO A 32 -7.45 -28.32 5.32
N HIS A 33 -7.36 -29.34 4.48
CA HIS A 33 -8.52 -29.94 3.84
C HIS A 33 -9.40 -30.59 4.92
N GLY A 34 -10.19 -29.77 5.60
CA GLY A 34 -11.28 -30.22 6.44
C GLY A 34 -12.41 -30.74 5.56
N SER A 35 -12.45 -32.04 5.36
CA SER A 35 -13.62 -32.73 4.85
C SER A 35 -14.74 -32.65 5.90
N GLY A 36 -15.81 -31.86 5.63
CA GLY A 36 -17.04 -31.98 6.38
C GLY A 36 -17.60 -30.69 6.95
N ARG A 37 -18.12 -29.85 6.09
CA ARG A 37 -19.30 -28.95 6.15
C ARG A 37 -19.19 -28.14 4.87
N GLY A 38 -20.26 -28.07 4.05
CA GLY A 38 -20.21 -27.35 2.78
C GLY A 38 -19.57 -25.98 2.98
N ALA A 39 -18.41 -25.76 2.39
CA ALA A 39 -17.70 -24.49 2.47
C ALA A 39 -18.65 -23.41 1.95
N MET A 40 -19.09 -22.50 2.80
CA MET A 40 -19.88 -21.36 2.39
C MET A 40 -19.06 -20.59 1.35
N ALA A 41 -19.66 -20.34 0.18
CA ALA A 41 -18.99 -19.60 -0.87
C ALA A 41 -18.57 -18.22 -0.33
N ARG A 42 -17.32 -17.85 -0.55
CA ARG A 42 -16.78 -16.55 -0.13
C ARG A 42 -17.65 -15.43 -0.71
N THR A 43 -18.02 -14.46 0.12
CA THR A 43 -18.76 -13.29 -0.30
C THR A 43 -18.17 -12.01 0.27
N SER A 44 -18.21 -10.92 -0.51
CA SER A 44 -17.87 -9.58 -0.04
C SER A 44 -19.10 -8.75 0.35
N ARG A 45 -20.31 -9.31 0.23
CA ARG A 45 -21.55 -8.65 0.63
C ARG A 45 -21.91 -9.04 2.06
N ILE A 46 -21.83 -8.09 2.98
CA ILE A 46 -22.27 -8.27 4.36
C ILE A 46 -23.30 -7.17 4.66
N GLN A 47 -24.57 -7.56 4.64
CA GLN A 47 -25.66 -6.62 4.90
C GLN A 47 -25.63 -6.19 6.38
N GLY A 48 -25.81 -4.89 6.65
CA GLY A 48 -25.89 -4.36 8.03
C GLY A 48 -24.58 -4.45 8.81
N LEU A 49 -23.41 -4.71 8.17
CA LEU A 49 -22.12 -4.84 8.87
C LEU A 49 -21.84 -3.64 9.78
N ARG A 50 -22.17 -2.43 9.34
CA ARG A 50 -21.95 -1.20 10.10
C ARG A 50 -22.70 -1.15 11.42
N ASP A 51 -23.86 -1.79 11.49
CA ASP A 51 -24.78 -1.71 12.64
C ASP A 51 -24.46 -2.76 13.72
N LEU A 52 -23.56 -3.70 13.40
CA LEU A 52 -23.10 -4.71 14.33
C LEU A 52 -22.06 -4.14 15.32
N PRO A 53 -21.98 -4.67 16.56
CA PRO A 53 -20.84 -4.45 17.45
C PRO A 53 -19.51 -4.90 16.81
N VAL A 54 -18.38 -4.34 17.27
CA VAL A 54 -17.04 -4.60 16.66
C VAL A 54 -16.71 -6.09 16.61
N GLU A 55 -16.96 -6.83 17.70
CA GLU A 55 -16.72 -8.28 17.76
C GLU A 55 -17.57 -9.05 16.73
N ALA A 56 -18.86 -8.70 16.63
CA ALA A 56 -19.77 -9.33 15.68
C ALA A 56 -19.38 -9.00 14.23
N ARG A 57 -18.87 -7.78 13.95
CA ARG A 57 -18.31 -7.41 12.64
C ARG A 57 -17.12 -8.28 12.28
N ARG A 58 -16.18 -8.48 13.22
CA ARG A 58 -15.00 -9.32 13.03
C ARG A 58 -15.40 -10.77 12.68
N LYS A 59 -16.34 -11.35 13.45
CA LYS A 59 -16.89 -12.68 13.19
C LYS A 59 -17.56 -12.76 11.82
N ALA A 60 -18.44 -11.81 11.48
CA ALA A 60 -19.13 -11.76 10.19
C ALA A 60 -18.15 -11.63 9.00
N ALA A 61 -17.08 -10.85 9.15
CA ALA A 61 -16.05 -10.72 8.14
C ALA A 61 -15.26 -12.03 7.93
N ALA A 62 -14.90 -12.74 9.00
CA ALA A 62 -14.25 -14.04 8.91
C ALA A 62 -15.14 -15.08 8.21
N GLU A 63 -16.38 -15.22 8.66
CA GLU A 63 -17.36 -16.16 8.08
C GLU A 63 -17.59 -15.86 6.57
N ALA A 64 -17.79 -14.60 6.21
CA ALA A 64 -17.99 -14.19 4.83
C ALA A 64 -16.74 -14.42 3.95
N ALA A 65 -15.54 -14.38 4.53
CA ALA A 65 -14.29 -14.75 3.86
C ALA A 65 -14.06 -16.27 3.82
N GLY A 66 -14.93 -17.07 4.42
CA GLY A 66 -14.74 -18.53 4.55
C GLY A 66 -13.61 -18.91 5.52
N LEU A 67 -13.32 -18.04 6.50
CA LEU A 67 -12.30 -18.25 7.51
C LEU A 67 -12.93 -18.65 8.86
N ASP A 68 -12.17 -19.38 9.66
CA ASP A 68 -12.47 -19.51 11.08
C ASP A 68 -12.38 -18.13 11.75
N PRO A 69 -13.37 -17.72 12.58
CA PRO A 69 -13.30 -16.45 13.30
C PRO A 69 -12.01 -16.24 14.12
N ALA A 70 -11.40 -17.31 14.62
CA ALA A 70 -10.12 -17.25 15.33
C ALA A 70 -8.96 -16.76 14.45
N SER A 71 -9.04 -16.90 13.12
CA SER A 71 -8.04 -16.39 12.18
C SER A 71 -7.91 -14.86 12.21
N LEU A 72 -8.94 -14.15 12.69
CA LEU A 72 -8.93 -12.70 12.85
C LEU A 72 -8.81 -12.25 14.32
N ALA A 73 -8.37 -13.14 15.22
CA ALA A 73 -8.18 -12.80 16.63
C ALA A 73 -7.19 -11.64 16.82
N ALA A 74 -6.17 -11.53 15.97
CA ALA A 74 -5.21 -10.43 16.00
C ALA A 74 -5.84 -9.04 15.80
N PHE A 75 -7.06 -8.95 15.26
CA PHE A 75 -7.79 -7.68 15.14
C PHE A 75 -8.44 -7.24 16.47
N ASP A 76 -8.33 -8.05 17.52
CA ASP A 76 -8.83 -7.71 18.85
C ASP A 76 -7.73 -7.09 19.72
N PRO A 77 -7.74 -5.78 19.98
CA PRO A 77 -6.71 -5.14 20.77
C PRO A 77 -6.79 -5.51 22.27
N GLY A 78 -7.94 -6.03 22.72
CA GLY A 78 -8.20 -6.34 24.14
C GLY A 78 -7.67 -7.69 24.62
N HIS A 79 -7.27 -8.60 23.71
CA HIS A 79 -6.96 -9.98 24.07
C HIS A 79 -5.50 -10.42 23.82
N GLY A 80 -4.58 -9.46 23.62
CA GLY A 80 -3.13 -9.76 23.51
C GLY A 80 -2.71 -10.52 22.24
N HIS A 81 -3.58 -10.59 21.24
CA HIS A 81 -3.28 -11.24 19.96
C HIS A 81 -2.69 -10.30 18.91
N GLY A 82 -2.62 -9.00 19.19
CA GLY A 82 -2.01 -7.99 18.34
C GLY A 82 -0.48 -7.91 18.52
N LEU A 83 0.11 -6.83 18.01
CA LEU A 83 1.52 -6.54 18.23
C LEU A 83 1.74 -6.23 19.72
N ASP A 84 2.66 -6.94 20.36
CA ASP A 84 3.08 -6.67 21.73
C ASP A 84 4.36 -5.82 21.78
N ALA A 85 4.74 -5.34 22.98
CA ALA A 85 5.89 -4.47 23.16
C ALA A 85 7.23 -5.17 22.82
N VAL A 86 7.34 -6.48 23.06
CA VAL A 86 8.56 -7.24 22.76
C VAL A 86 8.75 -7.40 21.26
N ALA A 87 7.69 -7.75 20.56
CA ALA A 87 7.71 -7.83 19.11
C ALA A 87 7.97 -6.46 18.46
N ALA A 88 7.40 -5.40 19.01
CA ALA A 88 7.64 -4.03 18.55
C ALA A 88 9.11 -3.60 18.72
N ASP A 89 9.73 -3.94 19.86
CA ASP A 89 11.15 -3.64 20.16
C ASP A 89 12.11 -4.37 19.20
N HIS A 90 11.69 -5.49 18.63
CA HIS A 90 12.44 -6.16 17.56
C HIS A 90 12.23 -5.56 16.18
N MET A 91 11.23 -4.68 16.00
CA MET A 91 10.92 -4.08 14.70
C MET A 91 11.61 -2.73 14.50
N ILE A 92 11.73 -1.92 15.55
CA ILE A 92 12.41 -0.61 15.54
C ILE A 92 13.17 -0.37 16.83
N GLU A 93 14.09 0.58 16.81
CA GLU A 93 14.90 0.98 17.97
C GLU A 93 14.09 1.85 18.94
N ASN A 94 14.47 1.80 20.24
CA ASN A 94 13.98 2.68 21.30
C ASN A 94 12.44 2.70 21.45
N VAL A 95 11.80 1.54 21.38
CA VAL A 95 10.35 1.42 21.52
C VAL A 95 9.88 1.89 22.90
N VAL A 96 8.90 2.80 22.92
CA VAL A 96 8.26 3.30 24.14
C VAL A 96 6.77 2.96 24.20
N GLY A 97 6.20 2.41 23.11
CA GLY A 97 4.78 2.08 23.02
C GLY A 97 4.33 1.74 21.60
N ILE A 98 3.04 1.48 21.45
CA ILE A 98 2.41 1.13 20.19
C ILE A 98 1.30 2.13 19.91
N LEU A 99 1.34 2.74 18.71
CA LEU A 99 0.27 3.61 18.22
C LEU A 99 -0.78 2.79 17.49
N GLY A 100 -1.99 2.71 18.04
CA GLY A 100 -3.12 2.03 17.40
C GLY A 100 -3.75 2.86 16.29
N VAL A 101 -3.87 2.29 15.08
CA VAL A 101 -4.62 2.86 13.97
C VAL A 101 -5.91 2.05 13.77
N PRO A 102 -7.11 2.68 13.63
CA PRO A 102 -8.34 1.95 13.39
C PRO A 102 -8.27 1.07 12.15
N LEU A 103 -8.75 -0.17 12.25
CA LEU A 103 -8.82 -1.13 11.16
C LEU A 103 -10.29 -1.40 10.79
N GLY A 104 -10.66 -1.07 9.57
CA GLY A 104 -11.98 -1.36 9.00
C GLY A 104 -11.90 -2.43 7.91
N VAL A 105 -13.06 -2.89 7.45
CA VAL A 105 -13.17 -3.84 6.32
C VAL A 105 -14.10 -3.23 5.27
N ALA A 106 -13.56 -2.98 4.07
CA ALA A 106 -14.36 -2.58 2.93
C ALA A 106 -15.00 -3.81 2.27
N THR A 107 -16.26 -3.62 1.86
CA THR A 107 -17.14 -4.66 1.32
C THR A 107 -17.48 -4.43 -0.15
N ASN A 108 -18.22 -5.35 -0.76
CA ASN A 108 -18.73 -5.30 -2.12
C ASN A 108 -17.69 -5.44 -3.26
N PHE A 109 -16.41 -5.55 -2.96
CA PHE A 109 -15.39 -5.69 -3.99
C PHE A 109 -15.53 -7.02 -4.74
N VAL A 110 -15.49 -6.91 -6.07
CA VAL A 110 -15.28 -8.02 -7.01
C VAL A 110 -14.08 -7.63 -7.85
N VAL A 111 -13.00 -8.41 -7.78
CA VAL A 111 -11.76 -8.16 -8.54
C VAL A 111 -11.46 -9.40 -9.37
N ASN A 112 -11.39 -9.23 -10.69
CA ASN A 112 -11.23 -10.33 -11.66
C ASN A 112 -12.21 -11.50 -11.40
N GLY A 113 -13.49 -11.16 -11.12
CA GLY A 113 -14.55 -12.12 -10.85
C GLY A 113 -14.54 -12.74 -9.44
N ARG A 114 -13.55 -12.42 -8.60
CA ARG A 114 -13.42 -12.92 -7.23
C ARG A 114 -13.97 -11.92 -6.21
N GLU A 115 -14.78 -12.41 -5.28
CA GLU A 115 -15.27 -11.65 -4.12
C GLU A 115 -14.15 -11.40 -3.11
N VAL A 116 -13.93 -10.15 -2.71
CA VAL A 116 -12.84 -9.76 -1.81
C VAL A 116 -13.37 -8.87 -0.70
N LEU A 117 -13.03 -9.20 0.55
CA LEU A 117 -13.16 -8.31 1.71
C LEU A 117 -11.80 -7.64 1.94
N VAL A 118 -11.79 -6.30 2.02
CA VAL A 118 -10.55 -5.54 2.02
C VAL A 118 -10.29 -4.89 3.39
N PRO A 119 -9.27 -5.33 4.13
CA PRO A 119 -8.84 -4.67 5.37
C PRO A 119 -8.20 -3.32 5.03
N MET A 120 -8.58 -2.28 5.78
CA MET A 120 -8.12 -0.91 5.58
C MET A 120 -7.79 -0.27 6.94
N ALA A 121 -6.53 0.08 7.15
CA ALA A 121 -6.07 0.77 8.36
C ALA A 121 -5.97 2.28 8.06
N THR A 122 -6.80 3.08 8.73
CA THR A 122 -6.86 4.53 8.52
C THR A 122 -7.52 5.24 9.70
N GLU A 123 -7.07 6.46 9.98
CA GLU A 123 -7.68 7.36 10.96
C GLU A 123 -8.76 8.24 10.32
N GLU A 124 -8.77 8.37 9.00
CA GLU A 124 -9.68 9.27 8.29
C GLU A 124 -11.07 8.63 8.15
N ALA A 125 -12.06 9.33 8.63
CA ALA A 125 -13.46 8.92 8.50
C ALA A 125 -13.89 8.89 7.02
N SER A 126 -14.84 8.04 6.69
CA SER A 126 -15.42 7.84 5.35
C SER A 126 -14.60 7.00 4.36
N VAL A 127 -13.30 6.81 4.54
CA VAL A 127 -12.43 6.09 3.59
C VAL A 127 -12.98 4.69 3.30
N VAL A 128 -13.23 3.88 4.33
CA VAL A 128 -13.75 2.52 4.20
C VAL A 128 -15.16 2.49 3.58
N ALA A 129 -16.01 3.43 3.98
CA ALA A 129 -17.39 3.52 3.47
C ALA A 129 -17.41 3.98 1.99
N ALA A 130 -16.56 4.93 1.62
CA ALA A 130 -16.43 5.44 0.27
C ALA A 130 -15.98 4.33 -0.71
N ALA A 131 -14.91 3.61 -0.36
CA ALA A 131 -14.43 2.47 -1.13
C ALA A 131 -15.51 1.39 -1.29
N SER A 132 -16.21 1.02 -0.20
CA SER A 132 -17.28 0.02 -0.22
C SER A 132 -18.48 0.44 -1.09
N ASN A 133 -18.84 1.74 -1.07
CA ASN A 133 -19.92 2.26 -1.89
C ASN A 133 -19.56 2.30 -3.38
N ALA A 134 -18.36 2.74 -3.73
CA ALA A 134 -17.86 2.69 -5.10
C ALA A 134 -17.80 1.25 -5.64
N ALA A 135 -17.31 0.32 -4.82
CA ALA A 135 -17.29 -1.10 -5.16
C ALA A 135 -18.70 -1.66 -5.39
N LYS A 136 -19.70 -1.24 -4.61
CA LYS A 136 -21.11 -1.63 -4.82
C LYS A 136 -21.63 -1.15 -6.17
N ILE A 137 -21.28 0.05 -6.61
CA ILE A 137 -21.69 0.60 -7.92
C ILE A 137 -20.98 -0.13 -9.05
N ALA A 138 -19.65 -0.28 -8.98
CA ALA A 138 -18.86 -0.99 -9.98
C ALA A 138 -19.30 -2.46 -10.15
N ARG A 139 -19.74 -3.10 -9.06
CA ARG A 139 -20.21 -4.48 -9.04
C ARG A 139 -21.37 -4.75 -10.02
N VAL A 140 -22.22 -3.76 -10.28
CA VAL A 140 -23.35 -3.87 -11.22
C VAL A 140 -22.86 -4.22 -12.63
N ARG A 141 -21.67 -3.74 -12.98
CA ARG A 141 -20.99 -3.98 -14.26
C ARG A 141 -19.81 -4.96 -14.17
N GLY A 142 -19.81 -5.88 -13.19
CA GLY A 142 -18.81 -6.95 -13.05
C GLY A 142 -17.65 -6.64 -12.08
N GLY A 143 -17.57 -5.43 -11.52
CA GLY A 143 -16.53 -5.04 -10.57
C GLY A 143 -15.28 -4.48 -11.26
N PHE A 144 -14.12 -4.82 -10.70
CA PHE A 144 -12.81 -4.34 -11.15
C PHE A 144 -12.08 -5.41 -11.96
N HIS A 145 -11.50 -4.99 -13.08
CA HIS A 145 -10.58 -5.78 -13.87
C HIS A 145 -9.18 -5.25 -13.68
N THR A 146 -8.26 -6.11 -13.29
CA THR A 146 -6.89 -5.73 -12.91
C THR A 146 -5.86 -6.56 -13.64
N SER A 147 -4.68 -5.98 -13.83
CA SER A 147 -3.50 -6.64 -14.37
C SER A 147 -2.23 -5.99 -13.83
N SER A 148 -1.12 -6.71 -13.87
CA SER A 148 0.17 -6.19 -13.43
C SER A 148 1.28 -6.57 -14.41
N THR A 149 2.36 -5.78 -14.43
CA THR A 149 3.63 -6.17 -15.05
C THR A 149 4.34 -7.21 -14.18
N ALA A 150 5.44 -7.78 -14.68
CA ALA A 150 6.33 -8.57 -13.85
C ALA A 150 6.82 -7.76 -12.64
N PRO A 151 7.11 -8.41 -11.50
CA PRO A 151 7.51 -7.74 -10.25
C PRO A 151 8.98 -7.29 -10.29
N ILE A 152 9.31 -6.39 -11.21
CA ILE A 152 10.67 -5.90 -11.43
C ILE A 152 10.93 -4.66 -10.58
N MET A 153 11.86 -4.79 -9.64
CA MET A 153 12.44 -3.66 -8.90
C MET A 153 13.78 -3.27 -9.50
N GLN A 154 14.20 -2.02 -9.30
CA GLN A 154 15.45 -1.51 -9.86
C GLN A 154 16.39 -1.01 -8.76
N ALA A 155 17.69 -1.32 -8.90
CA ALA A 155 18.75 -0.65 -8.15
C ALA A 155 19.53 0.29 -9.06
N GLN A 156 20.06 1.35 -8.46
CA GLN A 156 21.00 2.27 -9.11
C GLN A 156 22.40 2.09 -8.52
N VAL A 157 23.38 1.89 -9.40
CA VAL A 157 24.81 1.93 -9.07
C VAL A 157 25.40 3.17 -9.71
N GLN A 158 25.68 4.21 -8.88
CA GLN A 158 26.25 5.46 -9.35
C GLN A 158 27.77 5.35 -9.44
N ILE A 159 28.33 5.62 -10.63
CA ILE A 159 29.76 5.63 -10.89
C ILE A 159 30.20 7.06 -11.21
N VAL A 160 31.16 7.55 -10.43
CA VAL A 160 31.70 8.92 -10.54
C VAL A 160 33.16 8.88 -11.04
N GLY A 161 33.62 9.98 -11.61
CA GLY A 161 35.01 10.14 -12.05
C GLY A 161 35.37 9.32 -13.30
N VAL A 162 34.38 8.87 -14.07
CA VAL A 162 34.62 8.18 -15.35
C VAL A 162 35.11 9.21 -16.37
N ARG A 163 36.31 9.00 -16.91
CA ARG A 163 36.94 9.95 -17.84
C ARG A 163 36.18 10.07 -19.15
N ASP A 164 35.69 8.95 -19.66
CA ASP A 164 34.85 8.86 -20.85
C ASP A 164 33.56 8.14 -20.50
N PRO A 165 32.48 8.90 -20.16
CA PRO A 165 31.21 8.32 -19.72
C PRO A 165 30.54 7.40 -20.76
N GLU A 166 30.61 7.76 -22.07
CA GLU A 166 30.03 6.92 -23.13
C GLU A 166 30.75 5.59 -23.26
N ALA A 167 32.09 5.61 -23.29
CA ALA A 167 32.86 4.38 -23.30
C ALA A 167 32.63 3.53 -22.02
N GLY A 168 32.50 4.20 -20.84
CA GLY A 168 32.14 3.55 -19.59
C GLY A 168 30.78 2.85 -19.66
N ARG A 169 29.79 3.52 -20.26
CA ARG A 169 28.45 2.94 -20.51
C ARG A 169 28.51 1.70 -21.39
N VAL A 170 29.24 1.77 -22.50
CA VAL A 170 29.34 0.64 -23.45
C VAL A 170 30.04 -0.54 -22.80
N ARG A 171 31.16 -0.35 -22.08
CA ARG A 171 31.86 -1.41 -21.36
C ARG A 171 30.98 -2.12 -20.32
N LEU A 172 30.14 -1.37 -19.59
CA LEU A 172 29.17 -1.98 -18.66
C LEU A 172 28.12 -2.84 -19.36
N LEU A 173 27.66 -2.41 -20.55
CA LEU A 173 26.72 -3.20 -21.36
C LEU A 173 27.36 -4.44 -21.95
N GLU A 174 28.64 -4.37 -22.36
CA GLU A 174 29.43 -5.53 -22.82
C GLU A 174 29.63 -6.55 -21.71
N ALA A 175 29.82 -6.10 -20.46
CA ALA A 175 29.98 -6.95 -19.28
C ALA A 175 28.65 -7.34 -18.60
N ARG A 176 27.51 -7.12 -19.26
CA ARG A 176 26.16 -7.33 -18.72
C ARG A 176 25.99 -8.70 -18.08
N ASP A 177 26.35 -9.77 -18.79
CA ASP A 177 26.12 -11.14 -18.32
C ASP A 177 27.03 -11.51 -17.14
N GLU A 178 28.28 -10.98 -17.10
CA GLU A 178 29.17 -11.10 -15.95
C GLU A 178 28.54 -10.46 -14.70
N LEU A 179 28.04 -9.21 -14.82
CA LEU A 179 27.43 -8.48 -13.70
C LEU A 179 26.14 -9.15 -13.23
N ILE A 180 25.31 -9.67 -14.15
CA ILE A 180 24.11 -10.45 -13.81
C ILE A 180 24.49 -11.70 -13.03
N GLY A 181 25.52 -12.43 -13.45
CA GLY A 181 26.02 -13.62 -12.75
C GLY A 181 26.47 -13.29 -11.32
N LEU A 182 27.24 -12.22 -11.13
CA LEU A 182 27.69 -11.76 -9.81
C LEU A 182 26.53 -11.38 -8.90
N ALA A 183 25.53 -10.68 -9.43
CA ALA A 183 24.34 -10.28 -8.67
C ALA A 183 23.49 -11.49 -8.26
N ASN A 184 23.21 -12.41 -9.18
CA ASN A 184 22.38 -13.59 -8.94
C ASN A 184 23.01 -14.58 -7.96
N ALA A 185 24.32 -14.64 -7.87
CA ALA A 185 25.04 -15.45 -6.88
C ALA A 185 24.78 -15.01 -5.42
N GLN A 186 24.18 -13.81 -5.20
CA GLN A 186 23.87 -13.32 -3.85
C GLN A 186 22.58 -13.90 -3.26
N ASP A 187 21.66 -14.38 -4.12
CA ASP A 187 20.38 -14.96 -3.68
C ASP A 187 19.97 -16.12 -4.60
N GLU A 188 20.64 -17.26 -4.39
CA GLU A 188 20.39 -18.50 -5.15
C GLU A 188 18.93 -18.95 -5.01
N LYS A 189 18.31 -18.73 -3.84
CA LYS A 189 16.90 -19.11 -3.62
C LYS A 189 15.96 -18.27 -4.47
N LEU A 190 16.17 -16.95 -4.55
CA LEU A 190 15.37 -16.10 -5.43
C LEU A 190 15.48 -16.56 -6.89
N VAL A 191 16.68 -16.92 -7.33
CA VAL A 191 16.92 -17.44 -8.68
C VAL A 191 16.24 -18.80 -8.89
N GLU A 192 16.32 -19.71 -7.92
CA GLU A 192 15.64 -21.01 -7.95
C GLU A 192 14.11 -20.85 -8.08
N PHE A 193 13.51 -19.87 -7.39
CA PHE A 193 12.10 -19.52 -7.54
C PHE A 193 11.78 -18.74 -8.83
N GLY A 194 12.72 -18.65 -9.75
CA GLY A 194 12.54 -17.99 -11.04
C GLY A 194 12.60 -16.46 -10.97
N GLY A 195 13.18 -15.87 -9.91
CA GLY A 195 13.51 -14.46 -9.76
C GLY A 195 14.95 -14.12 -10.19
N GLY A 196 15.52 -13.04 -9.64
CA GLY A 196 16.87 -12.57 -9.89
C GLY A 196 16.97 -11.47 -10.93
N VAL A 197 18.17 -11.03 -11.24
CA VAL A 197 18.45 -9.97 -12.21
C VAL A 197 18.09 -10.42 -13.62
N ARG A 198 17.27 -9.64 -14.29
CA ARG A 198 16.80 -9.89 -15.67
C ARG A 198 17.58 -9.09 -16.69
N ASP A 199 17.93 -7.86 -16.34
CA ASP A 199 18.62 -6.97 -17.26
C ASP A 199 19.42 -5.89 -16.51
N ILE A 200 20.32 -5.23 -17.24
CA ILE A 200 21.06 -4.06 -16.78
C ILE A 200 20.92 -2.96 -17.83
N ALA A 201 20.31 -1.85 -17.42
CA ALA A 201 20.29 -0.64 -18.21
C ALA A 201 21.35 0.34 -17.69
N VAL A 202 22.00 1.09 -18.59
CA VAL A 202 23.01 2.09 -18.20
C VAL A 202 22.63 3.45 -18.75
N ARG A 203 22.54 4.44 -17.87
CA ARG A 203 22.18 5.83 -18.18
C ARG A 203 23.35 6.76 -17.91
N LEU A 204 23.47 7.79 -18.74
CA LEU A 204 24.33 8.95 -18.46
C LEU A 204 23.46 10.05 -17.85
N VAL A 205 23.84 10.50 -16.66
CA VAL A 205 23.08 11.50 -15.90
C VAL A 205 23.92 12.77 -15.75
N PRO A 206 23.66 13.82 -16.54
CA PRO A 206 24.32 15.10 -16.37
C PRO A 206 23.92 15.74 -15.04
N SER A 207 24.90 16.29 -14.35
CA SER A 207 24.69 17.01 -13.10
C SER A 207 25.60 18.22 -12.99
N ARG A 208 25.36 19.07 -11.98
CA ARG A 208 26.26 20.21 -11.67
C ARG A 208 27.69 19.80 -11.26
N ALA A 209 27.89 18.52 -10.89
CA ALA A 209 29.19 17.99 -10.47
C ALA A 209 29.84 17.10 -11.55
N GLY A 210 29.31 17.09 -12.77
CA GLY A 210 29.76 16.30 -13.90
C GLY A 210 28.74 15.25 -14.32
N THR A 211 29.09 14.44 -15.31
CA THR A 211 28.24 13.36 -15.83
C THR A 211 28.51 12.07 -15.06
N TYR A 212 27.46 11.49 -14.50
CA TYR A 212 27.51 10.18 -13.85
C TYR A 212 27.16 9.07 -14.84
N VAL A 213 27.84 7.94 -14.72
CA VAL A 213 27.42 6.67 -15.32
C VAL A 213 26.60 5.93 -14.25
N VAL A 214 25.34 5.64 -14.54
CA VAL A 214 24.43 4.99 -13.61
C VAL A 214 23.93 3.69 -14.20
N ALA A 215 24.38 2.56 -13.63
CA ALA A 215 23.86 1.24 -13.98
C ALA A 215 22.59 0.94 -13.17
N HIS A 216 21.56 0.46 -13.85
CA HIS A 216 20.28 0.04 -13.26
C HIS A 216 20.18 -1.49 -13.36
N LEU A 217 20.24 -2.17 -12.21
CA LEU A 217 19.93 -3.60 -12.15
C LEU A 217 18.40 -3.76 -12.10
N GLN A 218 17.85 -4.53 -13.02
CA GLN A 218 16.41 -4.85 -13.08
C GLN A 218 16.20 -6.24 -12.52
N VAL A 219 15.64 -6.31 -11.32
CA VAL A 219 15.55 -7.54 -10.51
C VAL A 219 14.11 -8.00 -10.38
N ASP A 220 13.82 -9.21 -10.83
CA ASP A 220 12.55 -9.88 -10.54
C ASP A 220 12.59 -10.38 -9.09
N VAL A 221 11.80 -9.75 -8.24
CA VAL A 221 11.79 -10.00 -6.79
C VAL A 221 10.65 -10.93 -6.35
N ARG A 222 9.90 -11.47 -7.29
CA ARG A 222 8.77 -12.37 -7.03
C ARG A 222 7.78 -11.77 -6.02
N ASP A 223 7.49 -12.51 -4.96
CA ASP A 223 6.53 -12.11 -3.93
C ASP A 223 7.12 -11.24 -2.80
N ALA A 224 8.39 -10.85 -2.92
CA ALA A 224 8.99 -9.87 -2.02
C ALA A 224 8.70 -8.42 -2.47
N MET A 225 8.72 -7.46 -1.53
CA MET A 225 8.84 -6.03 -1.89
C MET A 225 10.17 -5.78 -2.59
N GLY A 226 11.23 -6.44 -2.15
CA GLY A 226 12.50 -6.59 -2.85
C GLY A 226 13.63 -5.67 -2.40
N ALA A 227 13.42 -4.73 -1.46
CA ALA A 227 14.43 -3.74 -1.09
C ALA A 227 15.76 -4.37 -0.68
N ASN A 228 15.74 -5.36 0.23
CA ASN A 228 16.97 -5.98 0.73
C ASN A 228 17.71 -6.77 -0.35
N ALA A 229 17.01 -7.63 -1.09
CA ALA A 229 17.63 -8.43 -2.16
C ALA A 229 18.26 -7.54 -3.22
N VAL A 230 17.53 -6.51 -3.67
CA VAL A 230 18.00 -5.57 -4.70
C VAL A 230 19.22 -4.77 -4.24
N ASN A 231 19.23 -4.31 -2.97
CA ASN A 231 20.39 -3.61 -2.41
C ASN A 231 21.60 -4.51 -2.28
N THR A 232 21.45 -5.75 -1.79
CA THR A 232 22.52 -6.73 -1.69
C THR A 232 23.14 -7.04 -3.06
N MET A 233 22.30 -7.22 -4.08
CA MET A 233 22.76 -7.43 -5.47
C MET A 233 23.52 -6.23 -6.03
N ALA A 234 23.04 -5.01 -5.75
CA ALA A 234 23.70 -3.77 -6.17
C ALA A 234 25.07 -3.58 -5.49
N GLU A 235 25.17 -3.93 -4.21
CA GLU A 235 26.43 -3.88 -3.46
C GLU A 235 27.45 -4.89 -3.98
N ALA A 236 27.00 -6.09 -4.34
CA ALA A 236 27.88 -7.15 -4.85
C ALA A 236 28.53 -6.78 -6.19
N VAL A 237 27.82 -6.14 -7.09
CA VAL A 237 28.36 -5.74 -8.40
C VAL A 237 29.16 -4.43 -8.37
N ALA A 238 29.11 -3.68 -7.27
CA ALA A 238 29.59 -2.30 -7.21
C ALA A 238 31.09 -2.17 -7.56
N ALA A 239 31.96 -2.95 -6.91
CA ALA A 239 33.40 -2.86 -7.16
C ALA A 239 33.72 -3.15 -8.63
N ARG A 240 33.17 -4.25 -9.16
CA ARG A 240 33.41 -4.68 -10.53
C ARG A 240 32.84 -3.71 -11.56
N ALA A 241 31.66 -3.16 -11.32
CA ALA A 241 31.07 -2.14 -12.18
C ALA A 241 31.93 -0.86 -12.24
N GLY A 242 32.52 -0.46 -11.11
CA GLY A 242 33.46 0.66 -11.04
C GLY A 242 34.72 0.45 -11.87
N GLU A 243 35.33 -0.74 -11.77
CA GLU A 243 36.50 -1.15 -12.56
C GLU A 243 36.20 -1.14 -14.07
N ILE A 244 35.11 -1.77 -14.48
CA ILE A 244 34.68 -1.85 -15.90
C ILE A 244 34.43 -0.47 -16.47
N ALA A 245 33.71 0.39 -15.75
CA ALA A 245 33.42 1.74 -16.20
C ALA A 245 34.65 2.67 -16.20
N GLY A 246 35.69 2.33 -15.41
CA GLY A 246 36.88 3.17 -15.22
C GLY A 246 36.61 4.36 -14.29
N GLY A 247 35.82 4.13 -13.22
CA GLY A 247 35.47 5.13 -12.23
C GLY A 247 35.33 4.54 -10.83
N ARG A 248 34.77 5.31 -9.91
CA ARG A 248 34.53 4.92 -8.52
C ARG A 248 33.05 4.87 -8.23
N VAL A 249 32.55 3.76 -7.68
CA VAL A 249 31.15 3.64 -7.23
C VAL A 249 30.94 4.47 -5.96
N LEU A 250 29.84 5.23 -5.91
CA LEU A 250 29.44 6.02 -4.76
C LEU A 250 28.12 5.49 -4.16
N LEU A 251 27.02 5.58 -4.88
CA LEU A 251 25.72 5.04 -4.44
C LEU A 251 25.41 3.69 -5.07
N ARG A 252 24.81 2.81 -4.28
CA ARG A 252 24.26 1.52 -4.68
C ARG A 252 23.02 1.28 -3.84
N ILE A 253 21.86 1.58 -4.42
CA ILE A 253 20.58 1.59 -3.69
C ILE A 253 19.42 1.36 -4.65
N LEU A 254 18.36 0.71 -4.18
CA LEU A 254 17.12 0.60 -4.94
C LEU A 254 16.52 1.99 -5.26
N THR A 255 15.68 2.04 -6.28
CA THR A 255 14.81 3.20 -6.53
C THR A 255 13.36 2.87 -6.24
N ASN A 256 12.69 3.75 -5.49
CA ASN A 256 11.25 3.67 -5.25
C ASN A 256 10.40 4.21 -6.41
N LYS A 257 11.01 4.66 -7.51
CA LYS A 257 10.26 5.00 -8.72
C LYS A 257 9.47 3.81 -9.26
N ALA A 258 10.06 2.61 -9.17
CA ALA A 258 9.44 1.31 -9.43
C ALA A 258 8.58 1.24 -10.72
N ASP A 259 8.95 2.00 -11.74
CA ASP A 259 8.22 2.19 -13.00
C ASP A 259 8.18 0.96 -13.92
N LEU A 260 8.87 -0.12 -13.55
CA LEU A 260 8.77 -1.43 -14.19
C LEU A 260 7.81 -2.38 -13.45
N ARG A 261 7.33 -2.01 -12.26
CA ARG A 261 6.43 -2.81 -11.42
C ARG A 261 5.06 -2.15 -11.30
N LEU A 262 4.34 -2.12 -12.42
CA LEU A 262 3.06 -1.43 -12.53
C LEU A 262 1.89 -2.37 -12.23
N SER A 263 0.86 -1.82 -11.58
CA SER A 263 -0.45 -2.44 -11.42
C SER A 263 -1.54 -1.54 -12.01
N ARG A 264 -2.53 -2.16 -12.63
CA ARG A 264 -3.62 -1.49 -13.36
C ARG A 264 -4.96 -1.94 -12.85
N ALA A 265 -5.91 -1.02 -12.80
CA ALA A 265 -7.30 -1.33 -12.54
C ALA A 265 -8.21 -0.59 -13.52
N ARG A 266 -9.28 -1.26 -13.94
CA ARG A 266 -10.38 -0.70 -14.74
C ARG A 266 -11.71 -1.12 -14.12
N ALA A 267 -12.67 -0.20 -14.10
CA ALA A 267 -14.05 -0.48 -13.71
C ALA A 267 -15.02 0.36 -14.51
N VAL A 268 -16.26 -0.13 -14.66
CA VAL A 268 -17.38 0.62 -15.22
C VAL A 268 -18.38 0.89 -14.10
N PHE A 269 -18.75 2.16 -13.94
CA PHE A 269 -19.73 2.61 -12.94
C PHE A 269 -21.03 2.95 -13.67
N ASP A 270 -22.07 2.22 -13.33
CA ASP A 270 -23.36 2.24 -13.98
C ASP A 270 -24.09 3.60 -13.87
N ALA A 271 -24.44 4.19 -14.99
CA ALA A 271 -25.04 5.53 -15.06
C ALA A 271 -26.36 5.65 -14.29
N GLU A 272 -27.23 4.63 -14.33
CA GLU A 272 -28.48 4.62 -13.58
C GLU A 272 -28.23 4.62 -12.08
N SER A 273 -27.27 3.80 -11.62
CA SER A 273 -26.81 3.76 -10.21
C SER A 273 -26.19 5.07 -9.74
N LEU A 274 -25.71 5.91 -10.66
CA LEU A 274 -25.14 7.22 -10.37
C LEU A 274 -26.17 8.34 -10.26
N GLY A 275 -27.37 8.18 -10.83
CA GLY A 275 -28.42 9.19 -10.90
C GLY A 275 -28.60 9.79 -12.29
N GLY A 276 -28.05 9.14 -13.33
CA GLY A 276 -28.30 9.44 -14.73
C GLY A 276 -27.18 10.20 -15.46
N PRO A 277 -27.41 10.53 -16.74
CA PRO A 277 -26.38 11.03 -17.66
C PRO A 277 -25.72 12.34 -17.24
N ALA A 278 -26.47 13.26 -16.61
CA ALA A 278 -25.92 14.53 -16.15
C ALA A 278 -24.83 14.34 -15.08
N VAL A 279 -25.03 13.38 -14.16
CA VAL A 279 -24.02 13.05 -13.14
C VAL A 279 -22.78 12.42 -13.76
N VAL A 280 -22.95 11.62 -14.81
CA VAL A 280 -21.83 11.06 -15.57
C VAL A 280 -20.99 12.19 -16.18
N ASP A 281 -21.61 13.15 -16.84
CA ASP A 281 -20.92 14.28 -17.47
C ASP A 281 -20.19 15.12 -16.42
N ASP A 282 -20.82 15.41 -15.26
CA ASP A 282 -20.20 16.15 -14.16
C ASP A 282 -18.96 15.42 -13.58
N ILE A 283 -19.02 14.08 -13.44
CA ILE A 283 -17.89 13.27 -12.99
C ILE A 283 -16.72 13.36 -14.00
N VAL A 284 -17.00 13.25 -15.28
CA VAL A 284 -15.98 13.35 -16.34
C VAL A 284 -15.33 14.74 -16.33
N HIS A 285 -16.12 15.82 -16.22
CA HIS A 285 -15.57 17.18 -16.12
C HIS A 285 -14.73 17.39 -14.85
N ALA A 286 -15.15 16.87 -13.70
CA ALA A 286 -14.40 16.97 -12.45
C ALA A 286 -13.07 16.20 -12.50
N ALA A 287 -13.03 15.07 -13.21
CA ALA A 287 -11.80 14.30 -13.44
C ALA A 287 -10.87 14.99 -14.43
N ALA A 288 -11.41 15.49 -15.55
CA ALA A 288 -10.63 16.21 -16.56
C ALA A 288 -9.89 17.43 -15.99
N LEU A 289 -10.46 18.12 -14.99
CA LEU A 289 -9.75 19.17 -14.29
C LEU A 289 -8.51 18.66 -13.57
N ALA A 290 -8.55 17.47 -12.97
CA ALA A 290 -7.38 16.89 -12.30
C ALA A 290 -6.28 16.45 -13.28
N GLU A 291 -6.64 16.10 -14.51
CA GLU A 291 -5.68 15.81 -15.57
C GLU A 291 -5.00 17.10 -16.08
N ALA A 292 -5.74 18.20 -16.11
CA ALA A 292 -5.30 19.47 -16.68
C ALA A 292 -4.58 20.40 -15.69
N ASP A 293 -4.90 20.33 -14.39
CA ASP A 293 -4.42 21.26 -13.36
C ASP A 293 -3.62 20.56 -12.26
N PRO A 294 -2.31 20.88 -12.07
CA PRO A 294 -1.48 20.28 -11.03
C PRO A 294 -2.00 20.51 -9.60
N TYR A 295 -2.66 21.62 -9.31
CA TYR A 295 -3.23 21.89 -7.99
C TYR A 295 -4.38 20.93 -7.68
N ARG A 296 -5.24 20.70 -8.66
CA ARG A 296 -6.31 19.71 -8.51
C ARG A 296 -5.75 18.29 -8.49
N ALA A 297 -4.77 17.98 -9.34
CA ALA A 297 -4.11 16.67 -9.39
C ALA A 297 -3.53 16.25 -8.03
N ALA A 298 -2.89 17.16 -7.30
CA ALA A 298 -2.30 16.86 -5.99
C ALA A 298 -3.35 16.33 -5.00
N THR A 299 -4.51 17.00 -4.90
CA THR A 299 -5.61 16.56 -4.03
C THR A 299 -6.31 15.31 -4.57
N HIS A 300 -6.42 15.18 -5.88
CA HIS A 300 -7.00 14.03 -6.55
C HIS A 300 -6.18 12.74 -6.29
N ASN A 301 -4.87 12.81 -6.47
CA ASN A 301 -3.97 11.69 -6.22
C ASN A 301 -3.86 11.35 -4.73
N LYS A 302 -3.87 12.35 -3.81
CA LYS A 302 -4.00 12.10 -2.37
C LYS A 302 -5.27 11.29 -2.07
N GLY A 303 -6.38 11.60 -2.77
CA GLY A 303 -7.62 10.84 -2.65
C GLY A 303 -7.49 9.37 -3.08
N ILE A 304 -6.69 9.08 -4.12
CA ILE A 304 -6.33 7.70 -4.51
C ILE A 304 -5.55 7.02 -3.38
N MET A 305 -4.55 7.73 -2.85
CA MET A 305 -3.68 7.19 -1.80
C MET A 305 -4.41 6.93 -0.49
N ASN A 306 -5.48 7.64 -0.16
CA ASN A 306 -6.34 7.32 0.99
C ASN A 306 -6.79 5.85 0.98
N GLY A 307 -7.15 5.32 -0.17
CA GLY A 307 -7.52 3.91 -0.32
C GLY A 307 -6.31 2.98 -0.34
N ILE A 308 -5.33 3.31 -1.16
CA ILE A 308 -4.11 2.50 -1.34
C ILE A 308 -3.34 2.37 -0.04
N SER A 309 -2.98 3.50 0.59
CA SER A 309 -2.18 3.51 1.81
C SER A 309 -2.88 2.80 2.97
N ALA A 310 -4.23 2.85 3.03
CA ALA A 310 -4.99 2.13 4.05
C ALA A 310 -4.83 0.60 3.94
N VAL A 311 -4.81 0.04 2.73
CA VAL A 311 -4.62 -1.41 2.52
C VAL A 311 -3.14 -1.79 2.68
N VAL A 312 -2.23 -0.97 2.15
CA VAL A 312 -0.77 -1.16 2.26
C VAL A 312 -0.36 -1.20 3.73
N LEU A 313 -0.88 -0.27 4.55
CA LEU A 313 -0.64 -0.25 6.00
C LEU A 313 -1.24 -1.47 6.70
N ALA A 314 -2.50 -1.83 6.41
CA ALA A 314 -3.18 -2.98 6.99
C ALA A 314 -2.44 -4.30 6.74
N THR A 315 -1.73 -4.42 5.62
CA THR A 315 -0.97 -5.60 5.22
C THR A 315 0.52 -5.54 5.59
N GLY A 316 0.94 -4.53 6.37
CA GLY A 316 2.32 -4.37 6.84
C GLY A 316 3.33 -4.05 5.73
N ASN A 317 2.87 -3.50 4.62
CA ASN A 317 3.72 -3.05 3.52
C ASN A 317 4.18 -1.60 3.69
N ASP A 318 5.18 -1.17 2.92
CA ASP A 318 5.78 0.16 3.00
C ASP A 318 4.95 1.20 2.23
N THR A 319 4.15 1.98 2.97
CA THR A 319 3.33 3.06 2.41
C THR A 319 4.17 4.15 1.74
N ARG A 320 5.38 4.45 2.28
CA ARG A 320 6.25 5.52 1.76
C ARG A 320 6.83 5.13 0.40
N ALA A 321 7.21 3.86 0.22
CA ALA A 321 7.69 3.35 -1.05
C ALA A 321 6.60 3.40 -2.13
N VAL A 322 5.37 3.00 -1.79
CA VAL A 322 4.22 3.03 -2.70
C VAL A 322 3.86 4.47 -3.07
N GLU A 323 3.80 5.39 -2.10
CA GLU A 323 3.51 6.80 -2.36
C GLU A 323 4.59 7.48 -3.21
N ALA A 324 5.89 7.23 -2.91
CA ALA A 324 6.99 7.76 -3.70
C ALA A 324 6.90 7.31 -5.17
N GLY A 325 6.62 6.04 -5.41
CA GLY A 325 6.40 5.49 -6.74
C GLY A 325 5.20 6.15 -7.43
N ALA A 326 4.05 6.21 -6.76
CA ALA A 326 2.81 6.77 -7.29
C ALA A 326 2.98 8.25 -7.68
N HIS A 327 3.48 9.10 -6.79
CA HIS A 327 3.67 10.52 -7.08
C HIS A 327 4.75 10.77 -8.14
N SER A 328 5.80 9.94 -8.19
CA SER A 328 6.78 9.97 -9.28
C SER A 328 6.17 9.59 -10.63
N HIS A 329 5.24 8.63 -10.65
CA HIS A 329 4.53 8.19 -11.85
C HIS A 329 3.52 9.22 -12.35
N ALA A 330 2.96 10.04 -11.45
CA ALA A 330 2.06 11.14 -11.79
C ALA A 330 2.76 12.30 -12.55
N VAL A 331 4.07 12.27 -12.68
CA VAL A 331 4.81 13.25 -13.49
C VAL A 331 4.87 12.76 -14.93
N SER A 332 4.21 13.48 -15.83
CA SER A 332 4.19 13.20 -17.27
C SER A 332 5.58 13.34 -17.90
N GLU A 333 5.76 12.88 -19.14
CA GLU A 333 6.99 13.04 -19.92
C GLU A 333 7.40 14.53 -20.09
N SER A 334 6.42 15.44 -20.12
CA SER A 334 6.68 16.89 -20.16
C SER A 334 7.11 17.48 -18.82
N GLY A 335 7.21 16.67 -17.75
CA GLY A 335 7.56 17.11 -16.40
C GLY A 335 6.40 17.72 -15.62
N ARG A 336 5.16 17.69 -16.13
CA ARG A 336 3.98 18.19 -15.42
C ARG A 336 3.38 17.13 -14.53
N TYR A 337 3.06 17.50 -13.29
CA TYR A 337 2.29 16.64 -12.37
C TYR A 337 0.83 16.59 -12.80
N THR A 338 0.26 15.39 -12.91
CA THR A 338 -1.09 15.14 -13.44
C THR A 338 -1.82 14.06 -12.63
N SER A 339 -3.06 13.75 -12.99
CA SER A 339 -3.85 12.66 -12.39
C SER A 339 -3.26 11.29 -12.72
N LEU A 340 -3.28 10.38 -11.73
CA LEU A 340 -2.96 8.96 -11.90
C LEU A 340 -4.11 8.15 -12.48
N SER A 341 -5.34 8.65 -12.34
CA SER A 341 -6.57 8.01 -12.83
C SER A 341 -7.18 8.80 -13.97
N ARG A 342 -7.99 8.12 -14.77
CA ARG A 342 -8.79 8.72 -15.83
C ARG A 342 -10.22 8.21 -15.74
N PHE A 343 -11.20 9.12 -15.95
CA PHE A 343 -12.61 8.78 -16.04
C PHE A 343 -13.20 9.33 -17.35
N GLU A 344 -13.82 8.45 -18.09
CA GLU A 344 -14.39 8.74 -19.42
C GLU A 344 -15.82 8.21 -19.49
N LYS A 345 -16.62 8.80 -20.37
CA LYS A 345 -17.94 8.27 -20.71
C LYS A 345 -17.75 7.16 -21.75
N ASP A 346 -18.25 5.98 -21.44
CA ASP A 346 -18.22 4.86 -22.38
C ASP A 346 -19.33 4.95 -23.45
N ALA A 347 -19.32 4.02 -24.40
CA ALA A 347 -20.30 3.99 -25.49
C ALA A 347 -21.74 3.78 -25.01
N ASP A 348 -21.93 3.17 -23.85
CA ASP A 348 -23.24 2.91 -23.23
C ASP A 348 -23.68 4.04 -22.29
N GLY A 349 -22.89 5.11 -22.17
CA GLY A 349 -23.17 6.27 -21.34
C GLY A 349 -22.81 6.11 -19.88
N ASN A 350 -22.06 5.08 -19.48
CA ASN A 350 -21.57 4.89 -18.13
C ASN A 350 -20.22 5.62 -17.90
N VAL A 351 -19.74 5.66 -16.66
CA VAL A 351 -18.38 6.12 -16.36
C VAL A 351 -17.41 4.95 -16.40
N ALA A 352 -16.47 4.96 -17.34
CA ALA A 352 -15.33 4.06 -17.35
C ALA A 352 -14.15 4.70 -16.60
N GLY A 353 -13.66 4.07 -15.56
CA GLY A 353 -12.51 4.51 -14.78
C GLY A 353 -11.29 3.62 -14.97
N THR A 354 -10.12 4.22 -15.08
CA THR A 354 -8.81 3.53 -15.16
C THR A 354 -7.80 4.13 -14.19
N LEU A 355 -6.90 3.29 -13.71
CA LEU A 355 -5.79 3.68 -12.84
C LEU A 355 -4.59 2.79 -13.13
N GLU A 356 -3.42 3.39 -13.32
CA GLU A 356 -2.14 2.69 -13.42
C GLU A 356 -1.11 3.39 -12.52
N LEU A 357 -0.36 2.62 -11.74
CA LEU A 357 0.71 3.15 -10.90
C LEU A 357 1.69 2.05 -10.47
N PRO A 358 2.92 2.41 -10.04
CA PRO A 358 3.84 1.49 -9.38
C PRO A 358 3.25 0.94 -8.08
N MET A 359 3.37 -0.39 -7.90
CA MET A 359 2.84 -1.06 -6.71
C MET A 359 3.87 -2.04 -6.12
N PRO A 360 4.94 -1.52 -5.48
CA PRO A 360 5.99 -2.34 -4.89
C PRO A 360 5.58 -2.90 -3.53
N VAL A 361 4.60 -3.81 -3.51
CA VAL A 361 4.16 -4.54 -2.31
C VAL A 361 4.70 -5.96 -2.30
N GLY A 362 4.73 -6.60 -1.11
CA GLY A 362 5.19 -7.97 -0.96
C GLY A 362 4.36 -8.73 0.07
N LEU A 363 4.47 -10.06 0.02
CA LEU A 363 3.90 -10.99 1.00
C LEU A 363 4.99 -11.73 1.78
N VAL A 364 6.24 -11.63 1.34
CA VAL A 364 7.38 -12.35 1.90
C VAL A 364 8.34 -11.36 2.57
N GLY A 365 8.70 -11.63 3.81
CA GLY A 365 9.61 -10.79 4.59
C GLY A 365 8.96 -9.55 5.21
N GLY A 366 9.79 -8.72 5.87
CA GLY A 366 9.37 -7.46 6.48
C GLY A 366 8.29 -7.57 7.56
N ALA A 367 7.60 -6.47 7.81
CA ALA A 367 6.54 -6.39 8.82
C ALA A 367 5.34 -7.30 8.51
N THR A 368 5.05 -7.58 7.23
CA THR A 368 3.97 -8.50 6.82
C THR A 368 4.11 -9.88 7.48
N ARG A 369 5.35 -10.35 7.68
CA ARG A 369 5.62 -11.67 8.26
C ARG A 369 5.62 -11.67 9.80
N VAL A 370 5.94 -10.57 10.44
CA VAL A 370 6.12 -10.49 11.91
C VAL A 370 4.90 -9.89 12.61
N HIS A 371 4.12 -9.04 11.95
CA HIS A 371 3.01 -8.33 12.54
C HIS A 371 1.71 -9.16 12.48
N PRO A 372 1.15 -9.62 13.62
CA PRO A 372 -0.01 -10.54 13.62
C PRO A 372 -1.24 -9.96 12.88
N VAL A 373 -1.48 -8.66 13.02
CA VAL A 373 -2.60 -7.98 12.33
C VAL A 373 -2.41 -7.99 10.83
N ALA A 374 -1.17 -7.80 10.34
CA ALA A 374 -0.89 -7.86 8.90
C ALA A 374 -1.10 -9.27 8.34
N GLN A 375 -0.71 -10.31 9.07
CA GLN A 375 -0.97 -11.71 8.68
C GLN A 375 -2.47 -12.00 8.60
N ALA A 376 -3.25 -11.58 9.59
CA ALA A 376 -4.70 -11.72 9.60
C ALA A 376 -5.36 -10.92 8.45
N ALA A 377 -4.83 -9.74 8.10
CA ALA A 377 -5.29 -8.93 6.99
C ALA A 377 -5.05 -9.62 5.64
N VAL A 378 -3.86 -10.20 5.43
CA VAL A 378 -3.53 -10.99 4.23
C VAL A 378 -4.43 -12.23 4.13
N ALA A 379 -4.69 -12.91 5.25
CA ALA A 379 -5.63 -14.06 5.30
C ALA A 379 -7.05 -13.63 4.91
N LEU A 380 -7.53 -12.49 5.42
CA LEU A 380 -8.86 -11.94 5.08
C LEU A 380 -8.97 -11.60 3.59
N LEU A 381 -7.94 -11.00 2.99
CA LEU A 381 -7.85 -10.75 1.55
C LEU A 381 -7.89 -12.06 0.74
N GLY A 382 -7.27 -13.11 1.26
CA GLY A 382 -7.14 -14.40 0.60
C GLY A 382 -6.23 -14.34 -0.64
N VAL A 383 -5.22 -13.47 -0.62
CA VAL A 383 -4.19 -13.36 -1.67
C VAL A 383 -3.08 -14.37 -1.43
N ARG A 384 -2.48 -14.86 -2.52
CA ARG A 384 -1.41 -15.85 -2.52
C ARG A 384 -0.11 -15.32 -3.09
N THR A 385 -0.18 -14.24 -3.88
CA THR A 385 0.97 -13.61 -4.51
C THR A 385 0.97 -12.10 -4.27
N ALA A 386 2.16 -11.49 -4.31
CA ALA A 386 2.29 -10.03 -4.24
C ALA A 386 1.58 -9.32 -5.41
N THR A 387 1.49 -9.97 -6.56
CA THR A 387 0.75 -9.48 -7.72
C THR A 387 -0.76 -9.40 -7.43
N GLU A 388 -1.36 -10.46 -6.84
CA GLU A 388 -2.77 -10.42 -6.43
C GLU A 388 -3.02 -9.31 -5.40
N LEU A 389 -2.11 -9.10 -4.45
CA LEU A 389 -2.20 -7.99 -3.50
C LEU A 389 -2.14 -6.64 -4.21
N ALA A 390 -1.16 -6.43 -5.10
CA ALA A 390 -0.99 -5.21 -5.86
C ALA A 390 -2.26 -4.85 -6.66
N GLU A 391 -2.87 -5.83 -7.30
CA GLU A 391 -4.08 -5.68 -8.10
C GLU A 391 -5.29 -5.28 -7.25
N ILE A 392 -5.49 -5.90 -6.08
CA ILE A 392 -6.57 -5.51 -5.15
C ILE A 392 -6.33 -4.09 -4.62
N VAL A 393 -5.10 -3.76 -4.22
CA VAL A 393 -4.75 -2.41 -3.73
C VAL A 393 -5.04 -1.36 -4.80
N THR A 394 -4.72 -1.63 -6.07
CA THR A 394 -4.99 -0.72 -7.18
C THR A 394 -6.49 -0.57 -7.45
N ALA A 395 -7.26 -1.65 -7.36
CA ALA A 395 -8.73 -1.61 -7.46
C ALA A 395 -9.35 -0.75 -6.35
N VAL A 396 -8.82 -0.83 -5.12
CA VAL A 396 -9.23 0.02 -3.99
C VAL A 396 -8.90 1.49 -4.24
N GLY A 397 -7.72 1.78 -4.80
CA GLY A 397 -7.33 3.14 -5.19
C GLY A 397 -8.30 3.74 -6.19
N LEU A 398 -8.67 2.99 -7.23
CA LEU A 398 -9.66 3.43 -8.21
C LEU A 398 -11.05 3.64 -7.59
N ALA A 399 -11.51 2.72 -6.75
CA ALA A 399 -12.79 2.83 -6.04
C ALA A 399 -12.83 4.07 -5.13
N GLN A 400 -11.78 4.30 -4.36
CA GLN A 400 -11.64 5.43 -3.45
C GLN A 400 -11.66 6.76 -4.20
N ASN A 401 -10.93 6.83 -5.30
CA ASN A 401 -10.87 8.02 -6.14
C ASN A 401 -12.22 8.33 -6.80
N PHE A 402 -12.85 7.31 -7.39
CA PHE A 402 -14.19 7.47 -7.96
C PHE A 402 -15.21 7.99 -6.96
N ALA A 403 -15.22 7.44 -5.73
CA ALA A 403 -16.12 7.91 -4.67
C ALA A 403 -15.90 9.40 -4.34
N ALA A 404 -14.63 9.83 -4.29
CA ALA A 404 -14.29 11.23 -4.03
C ALA A 404 -14.71 12.15 -5.19
N VAL A 405 -14.44 11.77 -6.44
CA VAL A 405 -14.82 12.56 -7.63
C VAL A 405 -16.34 12.67 -7.72
N ARG A 406 -17.07 11.58 -7.52
CA ARG A 406 -18.54 11.58 -7.50
C ARG A 406 -19.08 12.51 -6.42
N ALA A 407 -18.56 12.42 -5.19
CA ALA A 407 -19.02 13.29 -4.10
C ALA A 407 -18.77 14.77 -4.40
N LEU A 408 -17.64 15.12 -5.01
CA LEU A 408 -17.33 16.48 -5.44
C LEU A 408 -18.28 16.99 -6.54
N ALA A 409 -18.59 16.12 -7.51
CA ALA A 409 -19.45 16.45 -8.64
C ALA A 409 -20.94 16.53 -8.27
N THR A 410 -21.37 15.96 -7.12
CA THR A 410 -22.79 15.91 -6.74
C THR A 410 -23.08 16.66 -5.44
N GLU A 411 -22.88 16.03 -4.30
CA GLU A 411 -23.32 16.52 -2.98
C GLU A 411 -22.36 17.51 -2.32
N GLY A 412 -21.12 17.55 -2.80
CA GLY A 412 -20.00 18.21 -2.14
C GLY A 412 -19.46 17.39 -0.95
N ILE A 413 -18.14 17.40 -0.77
CA ILE A 413 -17.45 16.60 0.27
C ILE A 413 -17.92 16.94 1.68
N GLN A 414 -18.28 18.20 1.95
CA GLN A 414 -18.65 18.65 3.30
C GLN A 414 -19.91 17.95 3.84
N ARG A 415 -20.87 17.62 2.98
CA ARG A 415 -22.14 17.02 3.41
C ARG A 415 -21.96 15.60 3.95
N GLY A 416 -21.13 14.79 3.30
CA GLY A 416 -20.77 13.45 3.76
C GLY A 416 -19.90 13.44 5.02
N HIS A 417 -18.93 14.37 5.11
CA HIS A 417 -18.05 14.53 6.26
C HIS A 417 -18.76 15.10 7.50
N MET A 418 -19.77 15.96 7.31
CA MET A 418 -20.46 16.61 8.45
C MET A 418 -21.12 15.60 9.40
N SER A 419 -21.75 14.56 8.90
CA SER A 419 -22.40 13.56 9.78
C SER A 419 -21.40 12.70 10.56
N LEU A 420 -20.24 12.41 9.99
CA LEU A 420 -19.19 11.64 10.64
C LEU A 420 -18.36 12.50 11.61
N HIS A 421 -18.08 13.74 11.23
CA HIS A 421 -17.46 14.73 12.12
C HIS A 421 -18.37 15.07 13.30
N ALA A 422 -19.69 15.20 13.07
CA ALA A 422 -20.67 15.37 14.13
C ALA A 422 -20.68 14.21 15.14
N ARG A 423 -20.46 12.97 14.69
CA ARG A 423 -20.35 11.79 15.57
C ARG A 423 -19.12 11.89 16.47
N ASN A 424 -17.96 12.24 15.91
CA ASN A 424 -16.73 12.42 16.69
C ASN A 424 -16.89 13.55 17.71
N ILE A 425 -17.47 14.68 17.30
CA ILE A 425 -17.74 15.81 18.20
C ILE A 425 -18.72 15.39 19.31
N ALA A 426 -19.80 14.68 18.99
CA ALA A 426 -20.75 14.20 19.99
C ALA A 426 -20.05 13.32 21.05
N THR A 427 -19.17 12.42 20.62
CA THR A 427 -18.37 11.58 21.53
C THR A 427 -17.40 12.41 22.36
N THR A 428 -16.72 13.39 21.76
CA THR A 428 -15.76 14.26 22.45
C THR A 428 -16.42 15.09 23.56
N VAL A 429 -17.69 15.50 23.40
CA VAL A 429 -18.44 16.23 24.43
C VAL A 429 -19.10 15.30 25.45
N GLY A 430 -18.82 14.00 25.41
CA GLY A 430 -19.27 13.03 26.42
C GLY A 430 -20.66 12.44 26.18
N ALA A 431 -21.15 12.42 24.94
CA ALA A 431 -22.37 11.71 24.59
C ALA A 431 -22.15 10.19 24.66
N THR A 432 -23.04 9.47 25.31
CA THR A 432 -23.06 8.01 25.32
C THR A 432 -23.41 7.44 23.96
N ALA A 433 -23.13 6.16 23.73
CA ALA A 433 -23.44 5.49 22.47
C ALA A 433 -24.95 5.61 22.08
N ALA A 434 -25.83 5.64 23.05
CA ALA A 434 -27.28 5.82 22.86
C ALA A 434 -27.65 7.27 22.50
N GLU A 435 -26.93 8.26 22.99
CA GLU A 435 -27.19 9.70 22.77
C GLU A 435 -26.60 10.19 21.46
N VAL A 436 -25.50 9.60 20.99
CA VAL A 436 -24.78 10.04 19.77
C VAL A 436 -25.69 10.21 18.56
N PRO A 437 -26.61 9.28 18.21
CA PRO A 437 -27.49 9.46 17.05
C PRO A 437 -28.35 10.70 17.13
N ALA A 438 -28.92 11.02 18.28
CA ALA A 438 -29.78 12.16 18.50
C ALA A 438 -28.99 13.49 18.43
N VAL A 439 -27.84 13.54 19.07
CA VAL A 439 -26.92 14.70 18.99
C VAL A 439 -26.49 14.94 17.55
N VAL A 440 -26.05 13.93 16.82
CA VAL A 440 -25.64 14.03 15.42
C VAL A 440 -26.76 14.56 14.53
N ALA A 441 -27.99 14.01 14.66
CA ALA A 441 -29.13 14.45 13.89
C ALA A 441 -29.39 15.96 14.08
N ARG A 442 -29.31 16.45 15.30
CA ARG A 442 -29.53 17.88 15.64
C ARG A 442 -28.38 18.75 15.09
N LEU A 443 -27.10 18.36 15.27
CA LEU A 443 -25.97 19.12 14.75
C LEU A 443 -25.99 19.26 13.22
N VAL A 444 -26.43 18.23 12.51
CA VAL A 444 -26.58 18.24 11.05
C VAL A 444 -27.75 19.10 10.63
N ALA A 445 -28.90 18.99 11.31
CA ALA A 445 -30.08 19.82 11.03
C ALA A 445 -29.80 21.31 11.25
N ASP A 446 -29.12 21.65 12.33
CA ASP A 446 -28.74 23.02 12.69
C ASP A 446 -27.56 23.54 11.82
N ARG A 447 -26.95 22.71 10.99
CA ARG A 447 -25.72 23.00 10.20
C ARG A 447 -24.58 23.59 11.04
N LYS A 448 -24.49 23.19 12.32
CA LYS A 448 -23.49 23.67 13.30
C LYS A 448 -22.77 22.50 13.96
N VAL A 449 -21.81 21.93 13.23
CA VAL A 449 -21.03 20.80 13.71
C VAL A 449 -19.78 21.32 14.45
N ARG A 450 -19.98 21.71 15.73
CA ARG A 450 -18.96 22.29 16.60
C ARG A 450 -19.16 21.80 18.05
N ALA A 451 -18.05 21.67 18.81
CA ALA A 451 -18.09 21.12 20.16
C ALA A 451 -18.95 21.94 21.14
N ASP A 452 -18.89 23.27 21.04
CA ASP A 452 -19.70 24.18 21.88
C ASP A 452 -21.20 24.00 21.64
N HIS A 453 -21.62 23.78 20.39
CA HIS A 453 -23.01 23.52 20.06
C HIS A 453 -23.44 22.10 20.44
N ALA A 454 -22.58 21.12 20.26
CA ALA A 454 -22.82 19.72 20.64
C ALA A 454 -23.04 19.59 22.16
N GLY A 455 -22.24 20.29 22.96
CA GLY A 455 -22.42 20.31 24.42
C GLY A 455 -23.77 20.86 24.84
N LYS A 456 -24.27 21.95 24.18
CA LYS A 456 -25.58 22.50 24.41
C LYS A 456 -26.69 21.53 24.03
N VAL A 457 -26.61 20.94 22.83
CA VAL A 457 -27.55 19.94 22.35
C VAL A 457 -27.64 18.74 23.30
N LEU A 458 -26.50 18.24 23.76
CA LEU A 458 -26.43 17.11 24.70
C LEU A 458 -27.12 17.47 26.03
N ALA A 459 -26.85 18.66 26.57
CA ALA A 459 -27.49 19.14 27.79
C ALA A 459 -29.01 19.26 27.63
N GLU A 460 -29.48 19.80 26.48
CA GLU A 460 -30.93 19.92 26.17
C GLU A 460 -31.60 18.53 26.05
N LEU A 461 -30.93 17.55 25.47
CA LEU A 461 -31.46 16.18 25.35
C LEU A 461 -31.58 15.52 26.72
N ARG A 462 -30.57 15.67 27.57
CA ARG A 462 -30.56 15.11 28.94
C ARG A 462 -31.59 15.79 29.86
N ALA A 463 -31.87 17.07 29.64
CA ALA A 463 -32.90 17.78 30.42
C ALA A 463 -34.36 17.37 30.03
N LYS A 464 -34.54 16.71 28.89
CA LYS A 464 -35.84 16.23 28.38
C LYS A 464 -36.05 14.72 28.62
N SER A 465 -35.03 14.01 29.03
CA SER A 465 -35.08 12.59 29.41
C SER A 465 -35.25 12.43 30.90
#